data_9d5e64eea977c9543994e926e3a1626b
#
_entry.id   9d5e64eea977c9543994e926e3a1626b
#
_cell.length_a   1.000
_cell.length_b   1.000
_cell.length_c   1.000
_cell.angle_alpha   90.00
_cell.angle_beta   90.00
_cell.angle_gamma   90.00
#
_symmetry.space_group_name_H-M   'P 1'
#
loop_
_entity.id
_entity.type
_entity.pdbx_description
1 polymer ?
#
loop_
_entity_poly.entity_id
_entity_poly.type
_entity_poly.pdbx_seq_one_letter_code
_entity_poly.pdbx_strand_id
1 'polypeptide(L)'
;MDFIRGINFATFARRGVLSKPEARESMDRMLDELAADFVILTPAAVQATPHSTQIDYTGSHTSSDEELIDTIRYLLSRGVRVALKPTVNCLDGTWRAYISFIEPDVPSEPKWGDWFRSYTDFQLHFARIAQQEGCCLFMPGCEMVMADHRDADWRKLIADIRQVYTGLVGYNCDKYQEDHVTWWDCVDVIASSGYYPLGDWENQLDRIEKVVEKYQKPFFFSELGCMAVKGAPQLPNDWIYNNGYDPDGQTAWYSDMFAAALKRSWVGGFAFWDWAAIPYTPDTPGHTYNLFGTKAAEIVRQVYQNKR
;
A
#
# COMPACT_ATOMS: atom_id res chain seq x y z
N MET A 1 -10.07 16.19 -0.54
CA MET A 1 -10.17 14.75 -0.94
C MET A 1 -11.27 14.13 -0.09
N ASP A 2 -12.22 13.41 -0.71
CA ASP A 2 -13.25 12.69 0.03
C ASP A 2 -12.63 11.62 0.91
N PHE A 3 -13.27 11.29 2.03
CA PHE A 3 -12.80 10.27 2.94
C PHE A 3 -12.58 8.93 2.22
N ILE A 4 -11.43 8.31 2.42
CA ILE A 4 -11.04 7.06 1.78
C ILE A 4 -11.54 5.89 2.65
N ARG A 5 -12.48 5.11 2.10
CA ARG A 5 -12.95 3.83 2.62
C ARG A 5 -12.31 2.73 1.81
N GLY A 6 -11.03 2.49 2.05
CA GLY A 6 -10.15 1.76 1.15
C GLY A 6 -9.78 0.35 1.62
N ILE A 7 -9.31 -0.42 0.67
CA ILE A 7 -8.72 -1.75 0.86
C ILE A 7 -7.65 -2.00 -0.20
N ASN A 8 -6.56 -2.64 0.17
CA ASN A 8 -5.60 -3.21 -0.77
C ASN A 8 -6.12 -4.58 -1.21
N PHE A 9 -6.38 -4.75 -2.52
CA PHE A 9 -6.95 -5.97 -3.07
C PHE A 9 -5.92 -6.77 -3.85
N ALA A 10 -5.92 -8.09 -3.67
CA ALA A 10 -5.11 -9.04 -4.42
C ALA A 10 -3.62 -8.65 -4.46
N THR A 11 -3.08 -8.27 -3.31
CA THR A 11 -1.74 -7.73 -3.18
C THR A 11 -0.69 -8.68 -3.76
N PHE A 12 0.18 -8.13 -4.64
CA PHE A 12 1.22 -8.89 -5.34
C PHE A 12 0.70 -10.08 -6.15
N ALA A 13 -0.49 -9.95 -6.73
CA ALA A 13 -1.08 -11.00 -7.56
C ALA A 13 -0.14 -11.37 -8.72
N ARG A 14 0.15 -12.65 -8.84
CA ARG A 14 0.90 -13.20 -9.96
C ARG A 14 0.03 -13.26 -11.21
N ARG A 15 0.68 -13.38 -12.37
CA ARG A 15 0.02 -13.55 -13.66
C ARG A 15 -0.99 -14.71 -13.62
N GLY A 16 -2.16 -14.48 -14.18
CA GLY A 16 -3.26 -15.44 -14.22
C GLY A 16 -4.14 -15.45 -12.96
N VAL A 17 -3.83 -14.68 -11.91
CA VAL A 17 -4.61 -14.66 -10.68
C VAL A 17 -5.85 -13.79 -10.82
N LEU A 18 -5.70 -12.57 -11.33
CA LEU A 18 -6.81 -11.62 -11.44
C LEU A 18 -7.84 -12.00 -12.51
N SER A 19 -7.45 -12.82 -13.49
CA SER A 19 -8.37 -13.33 -14.52
C SER A 19 -9.24 -14.51 -14.07
N LYS A 20 -9.02 -15.05 -12.88
CA LYS A 20 -9.84 -16.16 -12.36
C LYS A 20 -11.23 -15.68 -11.96
N PRO A 21 -12.29 -16.48 -12.22
CA PRO A 21 -13.63 -16.16 -11.75
C PRO A 21 -13.71 -15.90 -10.23
N GLU A 22 -12.97 -16.68 -9.44
CA GLU A 22 -12.92 -16.57 -7.98
C GLU A 22 -12.38 -15.21 -7.52
N ALA A 23 -11.47 -14.59 -8.29
CA ALA A 23 -10.97 -13.25 -7.98
C ALA A 23 -12.08 -12.19 -8.13
N ARG A 24 -12.94 -12.35 -9.13
CA ARG A 24 -14.12 -11.48 -9.34
C ARG A 24 -15.13 -11.63 -8.21
N GLU A 25 -15.48 -12.87 -7.85
CA GLU A 25 -16.38 -13.16 -6.73
C GLU A 25 -15.84 -12.63 -5.41
N SER A 26 -14.54 -12.79 -5.17
CA SER A 26 -13.85 -12.26 -3.99
C SER A 26 -13.92 -10.72 -3.93
N MET A 27 -13.76 -10.05 -5.07
CA MET A 27 -13.85 -8.60 -5.18
C MET A 27 -15.26 -8.08 -4.87
N ASP A 28 -16.29 -8.70 -5.42
CA ASP A 28 -17.68 -8.36 -5.11
C ASP A 28 -17.98 -8.53 -3.64
N ARG A 29 -17.57 -9.64 -3.07
CA ARG A 29 -17.74 -9.92 -1.66
C ARG A 29 -17.02 -8.90 -0.78
N MET A 30 -15.79 -8.52 -1.13
CA MET A 30 -15.01 -7.48 -0.43
C MET A 30 -15.77 -6.15 -0.38
N LEU A 31 -16.30 -5.71 -1.51
CA LEU A 31 -17.05 -4.45 -1.60
C LEU A 31 -18.32 -4.48 -0.74
N ASP A 32 -19.05 -5.60 -0.76
CA ASP A 32 -20.28 -5.76 -0.01
C ASP A 32 -20.04 -5.93 1.49
N GLU A 33 -19.03 -6.71 1.88
CA GLU A 33 -18.71 -6.97 3.30
C GLU A 33 -18.07 -5.78 4.01
N LEU A 34 -17.20 -5.02 3.34
CA LEU A 34 -16.50 -3.89 3.95
C LEU A 34 -17.18 -2.54 3.74
N ALA A 35 -18.13 -2.43 2.82
CA ALA A 35 -18.68 -1.15 2.35
C ALA A 35 -17.57 -0.19 1.83
N ALA A 36 -16.52 -0.75 1.24
CA ALA A 36 -15.42 -0.01 0.66
C ALA A 36 -15.84 0.67 -0.67
N ASP A 37 -15.28 1.84 -0.94
CA ASP A 37 -15.47 2.58 -2.19
C ASP A 37 -14.15 3.02 -2.83
N PHE A 38 -13.05 2.54 -2.31
CA PHE A 38 -11.71 2.83 -2.79
C PHE A 38 -10.85 1.57 -2.74
N VAL A 39 -10.24 1.21 -3.85
CA VAL A 39 -9.39 0.02 -3.94
C VAL A 39 -8.00 0.39 -4.42
N ILE A 40 -6.99 -0.07 -3.70
CA ILE A 40 -5.59 0.00 -4.12
C ILE A 40 -5.20 -1.33 -4.75
N LEU A 41 -4.76 -1.28 -6.00
CA LEU A 41 -4.15 -2.40 -6.70
C LEU A 41 -2.62 -2.25 -6.67
N THR A 42 -1.93 -3.33 -6.34
CA THR A 42 -0.47 -3.34 -6.13
C THR A 42 0.23 -4.28 -7.12
N PRO A 43 0.30 -3.91 -8.41
CA PRO A 43 1.07 -4.72 -9.36
C PRO A 43 2.53 -4.81 -8.91
N ALA A 44 3.05 -6.04 -8.80
CA ALA A 44 4.39 -6.29 -8.29
C ALA A 44 5.40 -6.36 -9.42
N ALA A 45 6.55 -5.70 -9.24
CA ALA A 45 7.77 -5.98 -9.98
C ALA A 45 8.76 -6.72 -9.09
N VAL A 46 9.78 -7.33 -9.67
CA VAL A 46 10.81 -8.04 -8.92
C VAL A 46 12.22 -7.64 -9.34
N GLN A 47 13.12 -7.61 -8.37
CA GLN A 47 14.58 -7.55 -8.58
C GLN A 47 15.23 -8.71 -7.83
N ALA A 48 16.42 -9.14 -8.25
CA ALA A 48 17.04 -10.35 -7.70
C ALA A 48 17.38 -10.20 -6.20
N THR A 49 18.02 -9.11 -5.82
CA THR A 49 18.47 -8.80 -4.45
C THR A 49 18.27 -7.30 -4.17
N PRO A 50 18.39 -6.82 -2.92
CA PRO A 50 18.26 -5.39 -2.61
C PRO A 50 19.33 -4.51 -3.29
N HIS A 51 20.41 -5.11 -3.81
CA HIS A 51 21.48 -4.41 -4.53
C HIS A 51 21.43 -4.58 -6.05
N SER A 52 20.35 -5.19 -6.59
CA SER A 52 20.16 -5.35 -8.03
C SER A 52 19.54 -4.10 -8.64
N THR A 53 20.03 -3.67 -9.81
CA THR A 53 19.52 -2.49 -10.51
C THR A 53 18.51 -2.81 -11.62
N GLN A 54 18.33 -4.09 -11.94
CA GLN A 54 17.37 -4.53 -12.96
C GLN A 54 16.05 -4.92 -12.30
N ILE A 55 14.95 -4.35 -12.77
CA ILE A 55 13.60 -4.58 -12.27
C ILE A 55 12.78 -5.22 -13.38
N ASP A 56 12.27 -6.43 -13.13
CA ASP A 56 11.36 -7.14 -14.02
C ASP A 56 9.91 -6.93 -13.58
N TYR A 57 9.12 -6.30 -14.45
CA TYR A 57 7.68 -6.07 -14.28
C TYR A 57 6.85 -6.70 -15.41
N THR A 58 7.47 -7.56 -16.22
CA THR A 58 6.84 -8.23 -17.38
C THR A 58 6.73 -9.74 -17.21
N GLY A 59 7.41 -10.30 -16.20
CA GLY A 59 7.46 -11.73 -15.93
C GLY A 59 6.21 -12.28 -15.22
N SER A 60 6.28 -13.54 -14.81
CA SER A 60 5.17 -14.25 -14.17
C SER A 60 4.87 -13.79 -12.74
N HIS A 61 5.77 -13.04 -12.13
CA HIS A 61 5.58 -12.46 -10.79
C HIS A 61 4.63 -11.26 -10.78
N THR A 62 4.35 -10.69 -11.97
CA THR A 62 3.48 -9.54 -12.16
C THR A 62 2.21 -9.99 -12.87
N SER A 63 1.04 -9.48 -12.47
CA SER A 63 -0.19 -9.59 -13.25
C SER A 63 0.02 -9.01 -14.65
N SER A 64 -0.64 -9.55 -15.67
CA SER A 64 -0.54 -8.95 -17.00
C SER A 64 -1.25 -7.61 -17.05
N ASP A 65 -0.90 -6.78 -18.04
CA ASP A 65 -1.57 -5.49 -18.24
C ASP A 65 -3.08 -5.70 -18.49
N GLU A 66 -3.44 -6.72 -19.27
CA GLU A 66 -4.84 -7.04 -19.56
C GLU A 66 -5.62 -7.41 -18.31
N GLU A 67 -5.05 -8.24 -17.42
CA GLU A 67 -5.66 -8.61 -16.13
C GLU A 67 -5.87 -7.38 -15.24
N LEU A 68 -4.86 -6.53 -15.16
CA LEU A 68 -4.92 -5.30 -14.36
C LEU A 68 -5.95 -4.33 -14.92
N ILE A 69 -5.94 -4.09 -16.23
CA ILE A 69 -6.88 -3.20 -16.93
C ILE A 69 -8.33 -3.69 -16.75
N ASP A 70 -8.58 -4.98 -16.94
CA ASP A 70 -9.92 -5.56 -16.74
C ASP A 70 -10.40 -5.41 -15.29
N THR A 71 -9.49 -5.58 -14.33
CA THR A 71 -9.78 -5.38 -12.91
C THR A 71 -10.12 -3.93 -12.60
N ILE A 72 -9.34 -2.97 -13.11
CA ILE A 72 -9.59 -1.53 -12.96
C ILE A 72 -10.98 -1.17 -13.53
N ARG A 73 -11.25 -1.56 -14.78
CA ARG A 73 -12.51 -1.28 -15.47
C ARG A 73 -13.71 -1.83 -14.73
N TYR A 74 -13.56 -3.04 -14.19
CA TYR A 74 -14.63 -3.63 -13.39
C TYR A 74 -14.91 -2.82 -12.12
N LEU A 75 -13.89 -2.49 -11.34
CA LEU A 75 -14.04 -1.68 -10.13
C LEU A 75 -14.68 -0.32 -10.43
N LEU A 76 -14.23 0.36 -11.48
CA LEU A 76 -14.81 1.63 -11.92
C LEU A 76 -16.28 1.47 -12.34
N SER A 77 -16.65 0.37 -13.01
CA SER A 77 -18.05 0.08 -13.38
C SER A 77 -18.96 -0.14 -12.16
N ARG A 78 -18.39 -0.52 -11.02
CA ARG A 78 -19.06 -0.65 -9.73
C ARG A 78 -19.12 0.67 -8.93
N GLY A 79 -18.63 1.78 -9.51
CA GLY A 79 -18.55 3.08 -8.85
C GLY A 79 -17.44 3.19 -7.80
N VAL A 80 -16.45 2.31 -7.85
CA VAL A 80 -15.32 2.27 -6.92
C VAL A 80 -14.18 3.13 -7.46
N ARG A 81 -13.59 3.98 -6.62
CA ARG A 81 -12.37 4.73 -6.94
C ARG A 81 -11.16 3.78 -6.89
N VAL A 82 -10.29 3.87 -7.89
CA VAL A 82 -9.12 2.98 -7.99
C VAL A 82 -7.83 3.77 -7.90
N ALA A 83 -6.89 3.25 -7.09
CA ALA A 83 -5.50 3.70 -7.04
C ALA A 83 -4.56 2.59 -7.51
N LEU A 84 -3.46 2.95 -8.17
CA LEU A 84 -2.36 2.03 -8.42
C LEU A 84 -1.18 2.36 -7.51
N LYS A 85 -0.63 1.30 -6.90
CA LYS A 85 0.58 1.34 -6.05
C LYS A 85 1.58 0.28 -6.53
N PRO A 86 2.25 0.49 -7.68
CA PRO A 86 3.23 -0.47 -8.20
C PRO A 86 4.39 -0.62 -7.22
N THR A 87 4.68 -1.87 -6.84
CA THR A 87 5.61 -2.18 -5.75
C THR A 87 6.70 -3.13 -6.22
N VAL A 88 7.97 -2.82 -5.94
CA VAL A 88 9.10 -3.72 -6.22
C VAL A 88 9.37 -4.63 -5.02
N ASN A 89 9.65 -5.92 -5.27
CA ASN A 89 10.03 -6.89 -4.25
C ASN A 89 11.37 -7.56 -4.63
N CYS A 90 12.13 -8.03 -3.63
CA CYS A 90 13.36 -8.79 -3.88
C CYS A 90 13.05 -10.29 -3.92
N LEU A 91 13.60 -11.00 -4.92
CA LEU A 91 13.38 -12.44 -5.11
C LEU A 91 14.07 -13.29 -4.03
N ASP A 92 15.10 -12.75 -3.38
CA ASP A 92 15.79 -13.40 -2.26
C ASP A 92 15.01 -13.32 -0.93
N GLY A 93 13.83 -12.70 -0.94
CA GLY A 93 12.98 -12.50 0.24
C GLY A 93 13.34 -11.29 1.10
N THR A 94 14.36 -10.54 0.76
CA THR A 94 14.71 -9.30 1.47
C THR A 94 13.60 -8.26 1.28
N TRP A 95 13.18 -7.64 2.36
CA TRP A 95 12.17 -6.58 2.30
C TRP A 95 12.69 -5.37 1.51
N ARG A 96 11.84 -4.81 0.65
CA ARG A 96 12.17 -3.66 -0.23
C ARG A 96 12.75 -2.45 0.49
N ALA A 97 12.44 -2.28 1.76
CA ALA A 97 12.99 -1.21 2.60
C ALA A 97 14.52 -1.20 2.66
N TYR A 98 15.16 -2.34 2.43
CA TYR A 98 16.62 -2.50 2.44
C TYR A 98 17.28 -2.30 1.07
N ILE A 99 16.51 -1.94 0.03
CA ILE A 99 17.10 -1.61 -1.27
C ILE A 99 18.03 -0.41 -1.10
N SER A 100 19.33 -0.63 -1.37
CA SER A 100 20.37 0.39 -1.16
C SER A 100 21.61 0.12 -1.99
N PHE A 101 22.38 1.17 -2.23
CA PHE A 101 23.64 1.12 -2.99
C PHE A 101 24.72 1.91 -2.27
N ILE A 102 25.99 1.63 -2.59
CA ILE A 102 27.14 2.30 -1.98
C ILE A 102 27.12 3.80 -2.33
N GLU A 103 27.39 4.64 -1.35
CA GLU A 103 27.54 6.09 -1.51
C GLU A 103 28.88 6.57 -0.91
N PRO A 104 29.66 7.39 -1.62
CA PRO A 104 29.48 7.81 -3.02
C PRO A 104 29.64 6.66 -4.02
N ASP A 105 29.26 6.90 -5.27
CA ASP A 105 29.40 5.91 -6.36
C ASP A 105 30.81 5.35 -6.46
N VAL A 106 30.92 4.02 -6.51
CA VAL A 106 32.16 3.29 -6.71
C VAL A 106 32.19 2.73 -8.13
N PRO A 107 33.30 2.87 -8.89
CA PRO A 107 33.43 2.28 -10.22
C PRO A 107 33.16 0.77 -10.22
N SER A 108 32.39 0.30 -11.21
CA SER A 108 32.00 -1.10 -11.40
C SER A 108 31.03 -1.69 -10.35
N GLU A 109 30.59 -0.89 -9.38
CA GLU A 109 29.54 -1.29 -8.44
C GLU A 109 28.14 -0.80 -8.91
N PRO A 110 27.05 -1.48 -8.50
CA PRO A 110 25.67 -1.00 -8.75
C PRO A 110 25.46 0.37 -8.12
N LYS A 111 24.65 1.21 -8.79
CA LYS A 111 24.46 2.63 -8.40
C LYS A 111 23.00 3.00 -8.30
N TRP A 112 22.69 3.96 -7.44
CA TRP A 112 21.38 4.57 -7.34
C TRP A 112 20.85 5.08 -8.68
N GLY A 113 21.67 5.73 -9.49
CA GLY A 113 21.25 6.24 -10.80
C GLY A 113 20.83 5.14 -11.79
N ASP A 114 21.46 3.96 -11.74
CA ASP A 114 21.07 2.83 -12.58
C ASP A 114 19.77 2.20 -12.08
N TRP A 115 19.62 2.09 -10.76
CA TRP A 115 18.40 1.60 -10.15
C TRP A 115 17.22 2.54 -10.43
N PHE A 116 17.36 3.84 -10.17
CA PHE A 116 16.27 4.81 -10.42
C PHE A 116 15.87 4.87 -11.90
N ARG A 117 16.78 4.62 -12.84
CA ARG A 117 16.44 4.50 -14.26
C ARG A 117 15.50 3.33 -14.50
N SER A 118 15.85 2.13 -14.03
CA SER A 118 15.01 0.94 -14.14
C SER A 118 13.69 1.09 -13.37
N TYR A 119 13.75 1.70 -12.18
CA TYR A 119 12.57 1.98 -11.37
C TYR A 119 11.63 2.99 -12.03
N THR A 120 12.17 4.00 -12.69
CA THR A 120 11.39 4.99 -13.46
C THR A 120 10.66 4.33 -14.62
N ASP A 121 11.34 3.49 -15.40
CA ASP A 121 10.71 2.75 -16.50
C ASP A 121 9.53 1.90 -16.02
N PHE A 122 9.71 1.18 -14.91
CA PHE A 122 8.67 0.42 -14.24
C PHE A 122 7.49 1.30 -13.80
N GLN A 123 7.75 2.39 -13.10
CA GLN A 123 6.69 3.27 -12.61
C GLN A 123 5.95 3.98 -13.75
N LEU A 124 6.64 4.44 -14.79
CA LEU A 124 6.02 5.08 -15.94
C LEU A 124 5.12 4.14 -16.74
N HIS A 125 5.46 2.84 -16.80
CA HIS A 125 4.59 1.84 -17.43
C HIS A 125 3.22 1.82 -16.76
N PHE A 126 3.16 1.68 -15.43
CA PHE A 126 1.90 1.63 -14.70
C PHE A 126 1.21 3.00 -14.57
N ALA A 127 1.97 4.10 -14.58
CA ALA A 127 1.39 5.43 -14.59
C ALA A 127 0.61 5.71 -15.90
N ARG A 128 1.07 5.19 -17.04
CA ARG A 128 0.33 5.25 -18.31
C ARG A 128 -0.96 4.43 -18.25
N ILE A 129 -0.93 3.24 -17.66
CA ILE A 129 -2.15 2.44 -17.45
C ILE A 129 -3.11 3.21 -16.51
N ALA A 130 -2.62 3.77 -15.41
CA ALA A 130 -3.43 4.57 -14.50
C ALA A 130 -4.11 5.76 -15.21
N GLN A 131 -3.39 6.44 -16.10
CA GLN A 131 -3.93 7.55 -16.90
C GLN A 131 -5.00 7.07 -17.88
N GLN A 132 -4.73 6.00 -18.61
CA GLN A 132 -5.63 5.48 -19.64
C GLN A 132 -6.94 4.97 -19.07
N GLU A 133 -6.87 4.31 -17.92
CA GLU A 133 -8.03 3.71 -17.26
C GLU A 133 -8.71 4.64 -16.24
N GLY A 134 -8.19 5.85 -16.01
CA GLY A 134 -8.83 6.83 -15.14
C GLY A 134 -8.69 6.54 -13.64
N CYS A 135 -7.61 5.91 -13.21
CA CYS A 135 -7.29 5.78 -11.78
C CYS A 135 -7.17 7.16 -11.13
N CYS A 136 -7.72 7.33 -9.92
CA CYS A 136 -7.77 8.62 -9.25
C CYS A 136 -6.49 8.98 -8.46
N LEU A 137 -5.66 7.98 -8.14
CA LEU A 137 -4.42 8.15 -7.39
C LEU A 137 -3.36 7.18 -7.93
N PHE A 138 -2.13 7.66 -8.05
CA PHE A 138 -0.95 6.86 -8.37
C PHE A 138 0.10 7.03 -7.27
N MET A 139 0.61 5.93 -6.74
CA MET A 139 1.63 5.94 -5.68
C MET A 139 2.90 5.21 -6.16
N PRO A 140 3.93 5.95 -6.62
CA PRO A 140 5.14 5.36 -7.23
C PRO A 140 6.13 4.78 -6.22
N GLY A 141 5.70 4.40 -5.04
CA GLY A 141 6.55 3.78 -4.04
C GLY A 141 5.77 3.32 -2.82
N CYS A 142 6.31 2.29 -2.18
CA CYS A 142 5.78 1.70 -0.96
C CYS A 142 6.95 1.27 -0.08
N GLU A 143 7.11 1.93 1.08
CA GLU A 143 8.07 1.57 2.12
C GLU A 143 9.54 1.47 1.65
N MET A 144 9.99 2.45 0.89
CA MET A 144 11.34 2.48 0.31
C MET A 144 12.37 3.13 1.27
N VAL A 145 12.40 2.67 2.53
CA VAL A 145 13.07 3.33 3.67
C VAL A 145 14.50 3.78 3.35
N MET A 146 15.33 2.86 2.81
CA MET A 146 16.72 3.19 2.49
C MET A 146 16.88 4.08 1.25
N ALA A 147 15.82 4.24 0.44
CA ALA A 147 15.81 5.13 -0.72
C ALA A 147 15.18 6.50 -0.42
N ASP A 148 14.46 6.66 0.69
CA ASP A 148 13.69 7.88 0.99
C ASP A 148 14.55 9.15 1.05
N HIS A 149 15.81 9.04 1.45
CA HIS A 149 16.77 10.15 1.50
C HIS A 149 17.22 10.65 0.12
N ARG A 150 16.91 9.91 -0.96
CA ARG A 150 17.28 10.27 -2.34
C ARG A 150 16.34 11.35 -2.92
N ASP A 151 16.27 12.49 -2.27
CA ASP A 151 15.36 13.60 -2.58
C ASP A 151 15.34 13.97 -4.09
N ALA A 152 16.50 14.21 -4.69
CA ALA A 152 16.60 14.61 -6.10
C ALA A 152 16.08 13.54 -7.07
N ASP A 153 16.33 12.26 -6.76
CA ASP A 153 15.89 11.14 -7.59
C ASP A 153 14.37 10.95 -7.50
N TRP A 154 13.79 11.05 -6.31
CA TRP A 154 12.33 11.01 -6.13
C TRP A 154 11.63 12.18 -6.81
N ARG A 155 12.14 13.41 -6.67
CA ARG A 155 11.58 14.58 -7.35
C ARG A 155 11.60 14.41 -8.86
N LYS A 156 12.69 13.87 -9.40
CA LYS A 156 12.79 13.58 -10.84
C LYS A 156 11.75 12.54 -11.27
N LEU A 157 11.64 11.42 -10.55
CA LEU A 157 10.66 10.37 -10.82
C LEU A 157 9.23 10.94 -10.83
N ILE A 158 8.88 11.73 -9.82
CA ILE A 158 7.55 12.34 -9.72
C ILE A 158 7.30 13.33 -10.87
N ALA A 159 8.31 14.11 -11.25
CA ALA A 159 8.22 15.00 -12.40
C ALA A 159 8.03 14.22 -13.72
N ASP A 160 8.72 13.10 -13.91
CA ASP A 160 8.55 12.23 -15.07
C ASP A 160 7.15 11.59 -15.11
N ILE A 161 6.62 11.15 -13.96
CA ILE A 161 5.25 10.61 -13.83
C ILE A 161 4.22 11.67 -14.24
N ARG A 162 4.38 12.91 -13.81
CA ARG A 162 3.45 14.01 -14.16
C ARG A 162 3.43 14.36 -15.65
N GLN A 163 4.39 13.89 -16.44
CA GLN A 163 4.34 14.02 -17.91
C GLN A 163 3.34 13.04 -18.56
N VAL A 164 3.00 11.95 -17.86
CA VAL A 164 2.15 10.87 -18.39
C VAL A 164 0.88 10.63 -17.57
N TYR A 165 0.79 11.20 -16.37
CA TYR A 165 -0.35 11.01 -15.46
C TYR A 165 -0.77 12.36 -14.86
N THR A 166 -2.06 12.68 -15.00
CA THR A 166 -2.64 13.97 -14.58
C THR A 166 -3.48 13.89 -13.30
N GLY A 167 -3.70 12.68 -12.78
CA GLY A 167 -4.40 12.47 -11.51
C GLY A 167 -3.53 12.78 -10.29
N LEU A 168 -4.05 12.48 -9.11
CA LEU A 168 -3.30 12.69 -7.86
C LEU A 168 -2.11 11.74 -7.76
N VAL A 169 -0.96 12.26 -7.32
CA VAL A 169 0.25 11.49 -7.02
C VAL A 169 0.46 11.50 -5.51
N GLY A 170 0.66 10.31 -4.93
CA GLY A 170 1.00 10.15 -3.51
C GLY A 170 2.27 9.35 -3.33
N TYR A 171 2.70 9.14 -2.09
CA TYR A 171 3.75 8.20 -1.72
C TYR A 171 3.37 7.50 -0.42
N ASN A 172 3.58 6.18 -0.36
CA ASN A 172 3.35 5.38 0.83
C ASN A 172 4.69 5.18 1.57
N CYS A 173 5.02 6.04 2.51
CA CYS A 173 6.18 5.80 3.37
C CYS A 173 5.90 4.68 4.38
N ASP A 174 6.96 4.07 4.90
CA ASP A 174 6.83 3.13 6.01
C ASP A 174 6.46 3.87 7.30
N LYS A 175 5.87 3.14 8.27
CA LYS A 175 5.64 3.63 9.63
C LYS A 175 6.93 4.21 10.22
N TYR A 176 6.80 5.24 11.05
CA TYR A 176 7.90 5.98 11.69
C TYR A 176 8.83 6.74 10.72
N GLN A 177 8.54 6.75 9.40
CA GLN A 177 9.37 7.44 8.40
C GLN A 177 8.75 8.74 7.87
N GLU A 178 7.56 9.10 8.29
CA GLU A 178 6.79 10.22 7.73
C GLU A 178 7.55 11.55 7.84
N ASP A 179 8.28 11.77 8.92
CA ASP A 179 9.10 12.98 9.15
C ASP A 179 10.50 12.91 8.53
N HIS A 180 10.94 11.74 8.03
CA HIS A 180 12.20 11.57 7.34
C HIS A 180 12.12 11.89 5.83
N VAL A 181 10.95 11.77 5.22
CA VAL A 181 10.75 12.15 3.82
C VAL A 181 10.78 13.67 3.67
N THR A 182 11.71 14.18 2.86
CA THR A 182 11.95 15.62 2.69
C THR A 182 11.23 16.23 1.49
N TRP A 183 10.68 15.40 0.62
CA TRP A 183 10.10 15.76 -0.68
C TRP A 183 8.56 15.63 -0.74
N TRP A 184 7.86 15.67 0.40
CA TRP A 184 6.40 15.67 0.44
C TRP A 184 5.74 16.82 -0.35
N ASP A 185 6.45 17.92 -0.55
CA ASP A 185 5.96 19.06 -1.33
C ASP A 185 5.72 18.73 -2.81
N CYS A 186 6.41 17.73 -3.38
CA CYS A 186 6.25 17.36 -4.79
C CYS A 186 5.12 16.36 -5.07
N VAL A 187 4.51 15.76 -4.05
CA VAL A 187 3.30 14.92 -4.16
C VAL A 187 2.03 15.69 -3.80
N ASP A 188 0.87 15.13 -4.14
CA ASP A 188 -0.43 15.72 -3.80
C ASP A 188 -0.99 15.17 -2.50
N VAL A 189 -0.61 13.93 -2.14
CA VAL A 189 -1.15 13.20 -0.99
C VAL A 189 -0.01 12.53 -0.22
N ILE A 190 0.03 12.76 1.08
CA ILE A 190 0.89 12.03 2.01
C ILE A 190 0.17 10.73 2.37
N ALA A 191 0.84 9.60 2.18
CA ALA A 191 0.31 8.31 2.60
C ALA A 191 1.34 7.55 3.43
N SER A 192 0.88 6.74 4.38
CA SER A 192 1.74 6.00 5.29
C SER A 192 1.22 4.60 5.58
N SER A 193 2.12 3.72 6.02
CA SER A 193 1.80 2.42 6.58
C SER A 193 1.55 2.54 8.08
N GLY A 194 0.34 2.20 8.53
CA GLY A 194 -0.10 2.37 9.92
C GLY A 194 -0.02 1.07 10.73
N TYR A 195 1.15 0.49 10.90
CA TYR A 195 1.35 -0.72 11.71
C TYR A 195 1.91 -0.34 13.10
N TYR A 196 1.20 0.51 13.83
CA TYR A 196 1.60 0.93 15.17
C TYR A 196 1.05 -0.02 16.23
N PRO A 197 1.81 -0.26 17.33
CA PRO A 197 1.35 -1.09 18.44
C PRO A 197 0.03 -0.62 19.05
N LEU A 198 -0.74 -1.55 19.58
CA LEU A 198 -1.92 -1.27 20.40
C LEU A 198 -1.55 -0.32 21.54
N GLY A 199 -2.27 0.79 21.66
CA GLY A 199 -2.06 1.81 22.69
C GLY A 199 -1.03 2.89 22.31
N ASP A 200 -0.35 2.81 21.15
CA ASP A 200 0.62 3.83 20.71
C ASP A 200 0.07 4.78 19.62
N TRP A 201 -1.14 4.56 19.15
CA TRP A 201 -1.73 5.32 18.05
C TRP A 201 -1.78 6.83 18.29
N GLU A 202 -2.16 7.29 19.49
CA GLU A 202 -2.23 8.73 19.81
C GLU A 202 -0.85 9.39 19.66
N ASN A 203 0.22 8.76 20.18
CA ASN A 203 1.59 9.28 20.07
C ASN A 203 2.05 9.40 18.62
N GLN A 204 1.74 8.39 17.79
CA GLN A 204 2.13 8.39 16.39
C GLN A 204 1.33 9.42 15.58
N LEU A 205 0.04 9.56 15.85
CA LEU A 205 -0.78 10.59 15.23
C LEU A 205 -0.28 12.00 15.58
N ASP A 206 0.12 12.26 16.82
CA ASP A 206 0.72 13.56 17.24
C ASP A 206 2.03 13.86 16.49
N ARG A 207 2.81 12.82 16.15
CA ARG A 207 4.03 12.95 15.36
C ARG A 207 3.70 13.24 13.89
N ILE A 208 2.75 12.49 13.30
CA ILE A 208 2.34 12.63 11.89
C ILE A 208 1.65 13.97 11.66
N GLU A 209 0.86 14.46 12.62
CA GLU A 209 0.16 15.76 12.54
C GLU A 209 1.13 16.91 12.22
N LYS A 210 2.34 16.91 12.82
CA LYS A 210 3.38 17.90 12.53
C LYS A 210 3.86 17.86 11.07
N VAL A 211 3.88 16.67 10.46
CA VAL A 211 4.23 16.51 9.04
C VAL A 211 3.10 17.06 8.17
N VAL A 212 1.86 16.72 8.48
CA VAL A 212 0.67 17.21 7.76
C VAL A 212 0.57 18.74 7.87
N GLU A 213 0.78 19.31 9.05
CA GLU A 213 0.82 20.76 9.29
C GLU A 213 1.95 21.43 8.50
N LYS A 214 3.15 20.83 8.48
CA LYS A 214 4.30 21.38 7.75
C LYS A 214 4.05 21.47 6.25
N TYR A 215 3.51 20.41 5.65
CA TYR A 215 3.39 20.30 4.20
C TYR A 215 2.00 20.70 3.67
N GLN A 216 1.00 20.83 4.54
CA GLN A 216 -0.38 21.22 4.19
C GLN A 216 -0.99 20.36 3.07
N LYS A 217 -0.71 19.04 3.11
CA LYS A 217 -1.21 18.06 2.15
C LYS A 217 -2.26 17.16 2.79
N PRO A 218 -3.26 16.67 2.03
CA PRO A 218 -4.11 15.58 2.47
C PRO A 218 -3.29 14.36 2.90
N PHE A 219 -3.77 13.68 3.94
CA PHE A 219 -3.13 12.48 4.49
C PHE A 219 -4.14 11.33 4.59
N PHE A 220 -3.71 10.10 4.32
CA PHE A 220 -4.43 8.88 4.67
C PHE A 220 -3.47 7.72 4.95
N PHE A 221 -3.96 6.72 5.67
CA PHE A 221 -3.23 5.47 5.81
C PHE A 221 -3.53 4.57 4.60
N SER A 222 -2.56 4.42 3.70
CA SER A 222 -2.70 3.62 2.47
C SER A 222 -2.39 2.15 2.67
N GLU A 223 -1.89 1.81 3.85
CA GLU A 223 -1.60 0.44 4.28
C GLU A 223 -1.65 0.38 5.79
N LEU A 224 -2.42 -0.52 6.35
CA LEU A 224 -2.46 -0.79 7.79
C LEU A 224 -3.22 -2.09 8.05
N GLY A 225 -2.91 -2.73 9.16
CA GLY A 225 -3.56 -3.97 9.55
C GLY A 225 -2.93 -4.62 10.77
N CYS A 226 -3.60 -5.65 11.28
CA CYS A 226 -3.10 -6.48 12.35
C CYS A 226 -3.57 -7.92 12.13
N MET A 227 -2.67 -8.88 12.25
CA MET A 227 -3.02 -10.30 12.17
C MET A 227 -3.81 -10.76 13.40
N ALA A 228 -4.69 -11.76 13.21
CA ALA A 228 -5.41 -12.40 14.32
C ALA A 228 -4.52 -13.44 15.06
N VAL A 229 -3.36 -13.00 15.54
CA VAL A 229 -2.34 -13.83 16.18
C VAL A 229 -1.97 -13.22 17.55
N LYS A 230 -1.79 -14.09 18.56
CA LYS A 230 -1.37 -13.64 19.89
C LYS A 230 -0.07 -12.87 19.83
N GLY A 231 -0.07 -11.63 20.39
CA GLY A 231 1.05 -10.71 20.38
C GLY A 231 1.14 -9.83 19.14
N ALA A 232 0.45 -10.14 18.04
CA ALA A 232 0.41 -9.28 16.86
C ALA A 232 -0.05 -7.83 17.16
N PRO A 233 -1.00 -7.58 18.08
CA PRO A 233 -1.35 -6.21 18.43
C PRO A 233 -0.20 -5.35 18.95
N GLN A 234 0.83 -5.96 19.52
CA GLN A 234 2.04 -5.26 19.99
C GLN A 234 3.15 -5.21 18.92
N LEU A 235 3.07 -6.05 17.89
CA LEU A 235 4.03 -6.16 16.78
C LEU A 235 3.27 -6.28 15.45
N PRO A 236 2.39 -5.33 15.09
CA PRO A 236 1.47 -5.49 13.96
C PRO A 236 2.17 -5.57 12.60
N ASN A 237 3.43 -5.16 12.52
CA ASN A 237 4.26 -5.23 11.32
C ASN A 237 5.07 -6.54 11.20
N ASP A 238 5.00 -7.45 12.16
CA ASP A 238 5.71 -8.73 12.11
C ASP A 238 4.85 -9.79 11.40
N TRP A 239 4.93 -9.83 10.06
CA TRP A 239 4.14 -10.73 9.21
C TRP A 239 4.54 -12.22 9.27
N ILE A 240 5.65 -12.53 9.93
CA ILE A 240 6.09 -13.91 10.18
C ILE A 240 5.73 -14.41 11.57
N TYR A 241 5.15 -13.55 12.41
CA TYR A 241 4.80 -13.87 13.77
C TYR A 241 3.69 -14.93 13.84
N ASN A 242 3.94 -16.02 14.57
CA ASN A 242 3.05 -17.17 14.63
C ASN A 242 2.96 -17.71 16.07
N ASN A 243 1.97 -17.27 16.83
CA ASN A 243 1.83 -17.62 18.25
C ASN A 243 0.39 -18.00 18.63
N GLY A 244 -0.36 -18.61 17.71
CA GLY A 244 -1.74 -19.04 17.90
C GLY A 244 -2.78 -17.95 17.60
N TYR A 245 -4.02 -18.40 17.39
CA TYR A 245 -5.13 -17.55 16.96
C TYR A 245 -5.64 -16.63 18.06
N ASP A 246 -5.80 -15.36 17.76
CA ASP A 246 -6.29 -14.32 18.68
C ASP A 246 -7.16 -13.27 17.95
N PRO A 247 -8.41 -13.58 17.65
CA PRO A 247 -9.32 -12.66 16.98
C PRO A 247 -9.74 -11.49 17.87
N ASP A 248 -9.69 -11.64 19.19
CA ASP A 248 -10.08 -10.59 20.11
C ASP A 248 -8.96 -9.54 20.23
N GLY A 249 -7.69 -9.97 20.22
CA GLY A 249 -6.54 -9.08 20.12
C GLY A 249 -6.55 -8.29 18.82
N GLN A 250 -6.81 -8.93 17.69
CA GLN A 250 -6.99 -8.25 16.41
C GLN A 250 -8.09 -7.19 16.51
N THR A 251 -9.26 -7.56 17.03
CA THR A 251 -10.41 -6.67 17.18
C THR A 251 -10.09 -5.46 18.07
N ALA A 252 -9.36 -5.68 19.18
CA ALA A 252 -8.92 -4.61 20.06
C ALA A 252 -8.00 -3.62 19.34
N TRP A 253 -7.06 -4.11 18.52
CA TRP A 253 -6.18 -3.26 17.74
C TRP A 253 -6.94 -2.36 16.77
N TYR A 254 -7.90 -2.92 15.99
CA TYR A 254 -8.72 -2.12 15.06
C TYR A 254 -9.57 -1.08 15.79
N SER A 255 -10.10 -1.43 16.96
CA SER A 255 -10.92 -0.52 17.77
C SER A 255 -10.11 0.64 18.33
N ASP A 256 -8.89 0.37 18.85
CA ASP A 256 -7.96 1.39 19.36
C ASP A 256 -7.52 2.35 18.24
N MET A 257 -7.10 1.79 17.11
CA MET A 257 -6.71 2.55 15.92
C MET A 257 -7.82 3.51 15.49
N PHE A 258 -9.05 3.03 15.32
CA PHE A 258 -10.17 3.89 14.91
C PHE A 258 -10.52 4.92 15.98
N ALA A 259 -10.50 4.54 17.27
CA ALA A 259 -10.79 5.46 18.38
C ALA A 259 -9.79 6.62 18.43
N ALA A 260 -8.53 6.39 18.10
CA ALA A 260 -7.52 7.44 18.03
C ALA A 260 -7.60 8.24 16.73
N ALA A 261 -7.58 7.57 15.58
CA ALA A 261 -7.45 8.21 14.26
C ALA A 261 -8.68 9.02 13.85
N LEU A 262 -9.89 8.58 14.19
CA LEU A 262 -11.13 9.31 13.83
C LEU A 262 -11.35 10.62 14.62
N LYS A 263 -10.59 10.87 15.69
CA LYS A 263 -10.57 12.18 16.38
C LYS A 263 -9.78 13.23 15.59
N ARG A 264 -8.91 12.81 14.66
CA ARG A 264 -8.04 13.69 13.89
C ARG A 264 -8.70 14.07 12.57
N SER A 265 -9.13 15.31 12.43
CA SER A 265 -9.82 15.81 11.24
C SER A 265 -8.96 15.77 9.97
N TRP A 266 -7.64 15.75 10.12
CA TRP A 266 -6.68 15.66 9.01
C TRP A 266 -6.49 14.23 8.49
N VAL A 267 -6.94 13.19 9.20
CA VAL A 267 -6.91 11.80 8.71
C VAL A 267 -8.01 11.63 7.68
N GLY A 268 -7.63 11.61 6.40
CA GLY A 268 -8.53 11.53 5.25
C GLY A 268 -9.01 10.13 4.91
N GLY A 269 -8.65 9.10 5.68
CA GLY A 269 -9.16 7.74 5.48
C GLY A 269 -8.12 6.64 5.68
N PHE A 270 -8.53 5.43 5.28
CA PHE A 270 -7.77 4.20 5.50
C PHE A 270 -7.90 3.28 4.29
N ALA A 271 -6.84 2.53 3.96
CA ALA A 271 -6.89 1.40 3.03
C ALA A 271 -6.19 0.20 3.68
N PHE A 272 -6.98 -0.72 4.22
CA PHE A 272 -6.45 -1.84 4.98
C PHE A 272 -5.65 -2.81 4.12
N TRP A 273 -4.63 -3.38 4.68
CA TRP A 273 -3.89 -4.53 4.21
C TRP A 273 -4.46 -5.77 4.88
N ASP A 274 -5.08 -6.73 4.16
CA ASP A 274 -5.46 -6.70 2.75
C ASP A 274 -6.73 -7.55 2.51
N TRP A 275 -7.10 -7.77 1.27
CA TRP A 275 -8.13 -8.71 0.86
C TRP A 275 -7.62 -9.55 -0.31
N ALA A 276 -7.60 -10.87 -0.16
CA ALA A 276 -7.05 -11.79 -1.13
C ALA A 276 -7.95 -11.98 -2.36
N ALA A 277 -7.32 -12.11 -3.56
CA ALA A 277 -8.04 -12.46 -4.78
C ALA A 277 -8.77 -13.81 -4.69
N ILE A 278 -8.19 -14.76 -3.96
CA ILE A 278 -8.78 -16.06 -3.69
C ILE A 278 -8.82 -16.19 -2.17
N PRO A 279 -9.99 -16.00 -1.54
CA PRO A 279 -10.10 -16.11 -0.09
C PRO A 279 -9.69 -17.51 0.37
N TYR A 280 -8.90 -17.57 1.41
CA TYR A 280 -8.66 -18.86 2.03
C TYR A 280 -9.80 -19.20 2.98
N THR A 281 -10.07 -20.50 3.10
CA THR A 281 -10.90 -20.99 4.19
C THR A 281 -10.20 -20.77 5.53
N PRO A 282 -10.93 -20.52 6.62
CA PRO A 282 -10.35 -20.22 7.94
C PRO A 282 -9.56 -21.35 8.61
N ASP A 283 -9.21 -22.42 7.89
CA ASP A 283 -8.48 -23.58 8.43
C ASP A 283 -7.04 -23.25 8.88
N THR A 284 -6.54 -22.10 8.47
CA THR A 284 -5.31 -21.50 9.01
C THR A 284 -5.58 -20.07 9.48
N PRO A 285 -6.46 -19.88 10.47
CA PRO A 285 -6.76 -18.54 10.96
C PRO A 285 -5.51 -17.95 11.62
N GLY A 286 -5.21 -16.72 11.31
CA GLY A 286 -4.25 -15.94 12.06
C GLY A 286 -2.91 -15.63 11.42
N HIS A 287 -2.55 -16.28 10.32
CA HIS A 287 -1.26 -16.00 9.63
C HIS A 287 -1.32 -14.96 8.51
N THR A 288 -2.32 -14.11 8.51
CA THR A 288 -2.55 -13.16 7.43
C THR A 288 -3.24 -11.92 7.96
N TYR A 289 -3.00 -10.81 7.28
CA TYR A 289 -3.73 -9.56 7.49
C TYR A 289 -5.11 -9.57 6.83
N ASN A 290 -5.44 -10.60 6.05
CA ASN A 290 -6.69 -10.69 5.30
C ASN A 290 -7.91 -10.52 6.23
N LEU A 291 -8.77 -9.58 5.88
CA LEU A 291 -9.98 -9.27 6.65
C LEU A 291 -11.14 -10.24 6.43
N PHE A 292 -11.07 -11.06 5.36
CA PHE A 292 -12.13 -12.01 5.02
C PHE A 292 -12.52 -12.92 6.20
N GLY A 293 -13.81 -12.90 6.56
CA GLY A 293 -14.35 -13.75 7.62
C GLY A 293 -13.90 -13.41 9.04
N THR A 294 -13.31 -12.23 9.27
CA THR A 294 -12.84 -11.82 10.60
C THR A 294 -13.84 -10.87 11.29
N LYS A 295 -13.81 -10.83 12.62
CA LYS A 295 -14.55 -9.81 13.41
C LYS A 295 -14.08 -8.39 13.09
N ALA A 296 -12.82 -8.21 12.73
CA ALA A 296 -12.27 -6.92 12.35
C ALA A 296 -12.94 -6.34 11.10
N ALA A 297 -13.34 -7.18 10.14
CA ALA A 297 -14.09 -6.74 8.96
C ALA A 297 -15.43 -6.07 9.33
N GLU A 298 -16.10 -6.54 10.37
CA GLU A 298 -17.36 -5.93 10.85
C GLU A 298 -17.11 -4.53 11.41
N ILE A 299 -16.02 -4.31 12.15
CA ILE A 299 -15.62 -3.00 12.68
C ILE A 299 -15.33 -2.04 11.51
N VAL A 300 -14.53 -2.49 10.54
CA VAL A 300 -14.22 -1.71 9.33
C VAL A 300 -15.50 -1.31 8.60
N ARG A 301 -16.40 -2.27 8.38
CA ARG A 301 -17.70 -2.02 7.75
C ARG A 301 -18.51 -0.95 8.48
N GLN A 302 -18.64 -1.05 9.79
CA GLN A 302 -19.41 -0.10 10.61
C GLN A 302 -18.84 1.33 10.47
N VAL A 303 -17.49 1.47 10.56
CA VAL A 303 -16.85 2.77 10.38
C VAL A 303 -17.07 3.31 8.97
N TYR A 304 -16.92 2.49 7.93
CA TYR A 304 -17.08 2.91 6.55
C TYR A 304 -18.52 3.32 6.22
N GLN A 305 -19.50 2.61 6.75
CA GLN A 305 -20.92 2.98 6.60
C GLN A 305 -21.24 4.33 7.25
N ASN A 306 -20.66 4.63 8.40
CA ASN A 306 -20.86 5.90 9.11
C ASN A 306 -20.13 7.10 8.47
N LYS A 307 -19.24 6.86 7.52
CA LYS A 307 -18.48 7.88 6.76
C LYS A 307 -19.00 8.06 5.30
N ARG A 308 -20.17 7.50 4.98
CA ARG A 308 -20.87 7.70 3.69
C ARG A 308 -21.48 9.09 3.57
#